data_45c1ffaf8a07d42e1ee066d81472c7c9
#
_entry.id   45c1ffaf8a07d42e1ee066d81472c7c9
#
_cell.length_a   1.000
_cell.length_b   1.000
_cell.length_c   1.000
_cell.angle_alpha   90.00
_cell.angle_beta   90.00
_cell.angle_gamma   90.00
#
_symmetry.space_group_name_H-M   'P 1'
#
loop_
_entity.id
_entity.type
_entity.pdbx_description
1 polymer ?
#
loop_
_entity_poly.entity_id
_entity_poly.type
_entity_poly.pdbx_seq_one_letter_code
_entity_poly.pdbx_strand_id
1 'polypeptide(L)'
;MSQLSNXIKSDFPIFEGSDLVYLDNAATTQKPQSVLDSINSSYTESNANVHRALYSLGAKATEKYEGARKKISAFIGANSSNEIIFTSGATESLNLLAYSLGNDINPGDEILISEMEHHSNIIPWQQLAKRTGSXIRYIPVTDDGELDLXQSDXLFNXKTKIVSXTHISNVLGTINPIKKISXLANXCGAVLIXDGAQGAAHKKIDVKXLGCDFXAFSGHKMLGPTGSGVXWGKYELLDKMDPFMGGGEMIDKVTMTTATWNXTPYKFEAGTPNFIQAIGLGAAVDYLENIGMSNITNHEKQLTNYCLDKXHKIXNXKIHGSAKSRIGVISFNIKNIHPHDLAQFLNEYNIAVRVGHHCAQPLLSKLNETATARLSTYLYNDEQDIDKLCKALNEIISYFX
;
A
#
# COMPACT_ATOMS: atom_id res chain seq x y z
N MET A 1 -15.03 -13.78 -19.70
CA MET A 1 -14.87 -13.43 -18.27
C MET A 1 -13.70 -14.20 -17.68
N SER A 2 -12.94 -13.55 -16.80
CA SER A 2 -11.83 -14.22 -16.13
C SER A 2 -12.35 -15.29 -15.18
N GLN A 3 -11.77 -16.49 -15.26
CA GLN A 3 -12.10 -17.59 -14.34
C GLN A 3 -11.10 -17.66 -13.18
N LEU A 4 -10.27 -16.61 -13.02
CA LEU A 4 -9.19 -16.62 -12.02
C LEU A 4 -9.72 -16.94 -10.63
N SER A 5 -10.78 -16.24 -10.19
CA SER A 5 -11.31 -16.42 -8.83
C SER A 5 -11.72 -17.85 -8.56
N ASN A 6 -12.32 -18.52 -9.50
CA ASN A 6 -12.73 -19.92 -9.37
C ASN A 6 -11.53 -20.87 -9.17
N UNK A 7 -10.53 -20.37 -9.59
CA UNK A 7 -9.39 -21.15 -9.56
C UNK A 7 -8.65 -21.06 -8.32
N ILE A 8 -8.76 -19.95 -7.78
CA ILE A 8 -7.89 -19.71 -6.64
C ILE A 8 -8.63 -19.58 -5.29
N LYS A 9 -9.93 -19.37 -5.26
CA LYS A 9 -10.67 -19.09 -4.01
C LYS A 9 -10.47 -20.20 -2.97
N SER A 10 -10.36 -21.44 -3.41
CA SER A 10 -10.12 -22.59 -2.51
C SER A 10 -8.76 -22.57 -1.86
N ASP A 11 -7.81 -21.76 -2.36
CA ASP A 11 -6.51 -21.58 -1.71
C ASP A 11 -6.59 -20.77 -0.41
N PHE A 12 -7.74 -20.11 -0.16
CA PHE A 12 -7.93 -19.20 0.96
C PHE A 12 -8.85 -19.85 2.00
N PRO A 13 -8.29 -20.36 3.11
CA PRO A 13 -9.09 -21.13 4.08
C PRO A 13 -10.29 -20.40 4.67
N ILE A 14 -10.24 -19.08 4.74
CA ILE A 14 -11.34 -18.29 5.33
C ILE A 14 -12.65 -18.45 4.55
N PHE A 15 -12.57 -18.82 3.27
CA PHE A 15 -13.76 -19.00 2.45
C PHE A 15 -14.30 -20.43 2.49
N GLU A 16 -13.59 -21.38 3.11
CA GLU A 16 -14.00 -22.78 3.15
C GLU A 16 -15.30 -22.92 3.96
N GLY A 17 -16.34 -23.46 3.33
CA GLY A 17 -17.63 -23.65 3.98
C GLY A 17 -18.35 -22.35 4.36
N SER A 18 -17.99 -21.24 3.74
CA SER A 18 -18.48 -19.91 4.12
C SER A 18 -19.17 -19.24 2.91
N ASP A 19 -20.24 -18.49 3.19
CA ASP A 19 -20.90 -17.63 2.18
C ASP A 19 -20.41 -16.17 2.26
N LEU A 20 -19.31 -15.93 2.96
CA LEU A 20 -18.74 -14.58 3.15
C LEU A 20 -18.43 -13.91 1.82
N VAL A 21 -18.95 -12.71 1.64
CA VAL A 21 -18.59 -11.82 0.54
C VAL A 21 -17.65 -10.76 1.11
N TYR A 22 -16.33 -10.94 0.90
CA TYR A 22 -15.32 -10.09 1.52
C TYR A 22 -14.91 -9.00 0.53
N LEU A 23 -15.36 -7.77 0.79
CA LEU A 23 -15.13 -6.60 -0.08
C LEU A 23 -14.42 -5.47 0.69
N ASP A 24 -13.50 -5.84 1.60
CA ASP A 24 -12.70 -4.86 2.36
C ASP A 24 -11.19 -5.04 2.10
N ASN A 25 -10.84 -5.36 0.87
CA ASN A 25 -9.45 -5.69 0.51
C ASN A 25 -8.51 -4.49 0.55
N ALA A 26 -9.02 -3.27 0.39
CA ALA A 26 -8.18 -2.07 0.53
C ALA A 26 -7.72 -1.84 1.97
N ALA A 27 -8.42 -2.42 2.95
CA ALA A 27 -8.01 -2.37 4.36
C ALA A 27 -6.98 -3.46 4.67
N THR A 28 -7.30 -4.71 4.31
CA THR A 28 -6.38 -5.85 4.42
C THR A 28 -6.93 -6.99 3.56
N THR A 29 -6.05 -7.80 3.00
CA THR A 29 -6.46 -8.95 2.17
C THR A 29 -6.48 -10.22 3.00
N GLN A 30 -7.18 -11.23 2.50
CA GLN A 30 -7.14 -12.59 3.05
C GLN A 30 -5.82 -13.26 2.64
N LYS A 31 -5.49 -14.39 3.25
CA LYS A 31 -4.18 -15.04 3.09
C LYS A 31 -4.35 -16.45 2.51
N PRO A 32 -3.59 -16.79 1.46
CA PRO A 32 -3.65 -18.15 0.95
C PRO A 32 -2.95 -19.13 1.88
N GLN A 33 -3.33 -20.40 1.81
CA GLN A 33 -2.76 -21.46 2.65
C GLN A 33 -1.23 -21.49 2.58
N SER A 34 -0.65 -21.25 1.39
CA SER A 34 0.81 -21.28 1.21
C SER A 34 1.54 -20.23 2.06
N VAL A 35 0.92 -19.06 2.26
CA VAL A 35 1.49 -18.02 3.15
C VAL A 35 1.40 -18.46 4.61
N LEU A 36 0.25 -19.01 5.01
CA LEU A 36 0.05 -19.51 6.37
C LEU A 36 1.04 -20.65 6.68
N ASP A 37 1.22 -21.56 5.72
CA ASP A 37 2.15 -22.68 5.85
C ASP A 37 3.59 -22.19 5.99
N SER A 38 3.97 -21.17 5.22
CA SER A 38 5.32 -20.59 5.26
C SER A 38 5.62 -20.01 6.65
N ILE A 39 4.66 -19.30 7.23
CA ILE A 39 4.79 -18.74 8.58
C ILE A 39 4.90 -19.87 9.60
N ASN A 40 3.99 -20.82 9.54
CA ASN A 40 3.95 -21.93 10.50
C ASN A 40 5.25 -22.78 10.44
N SER A 41 5.67 -23.16 9.23
CA SER A 41 6.88 -23.99 9.07
C SER A 41 8.15 -23.23 9.48
N SER A 42 8.18 -21.92 9.27
CA SER A 42 9.32 -21.11 9.72
C SER A 42 9.46 -21.13 11.23
N TYR A 43 8.34 -21.07 11.98
CA TYR A 43 8.38 -21.21 13.43
C TYR A 43 8.69 -22.63 13.89
N THR A 44 8.09 -23.64 13.26
CA THR A 44 8.16 -25.01 13.77
C THR A 44 9.42 -25.77 13.32
N GLU A 45 10.05 -25.36 12.22
CA GLU A 45 11.14 -26.15 11.61
C GLU A 45 12.46 -25.38 11.50
N SER A 46 12.46 -24.03 11.54
CA SER A 46 13.68 -23.27 11.30
C SER A 46 13.75 -21.99 12.10
N ASN A 47 13.12 -21.93 13.26
CA ASN A 47 13.11 -20.71 14.08
C ASN A 47 14.46 -20.52 14.77
N ALA A 48 15.17 -19.46 14.37
CA ALA A 48 16.41 -19.00 15.01
C ALA A 48 16.67 -17.58 14.58
N ASN A 49 17.42 -16.82 15.37
CA ASN A 49 17.76 -15.46 14.99
C ASN A 49 18.62 -15.46 13.71
N VAL A 50 18.42 -14.46 12.90
CA VAL A 50 19.07 -14.36 11.57
C VAL A 50 20.47 -13.73 11.70
N HIS A 51 21.31 -13.98 10.71
CA HIS A 51 22.63 -13.42 10.41
C HIS A 51 23.78 -13.90 11.29
N ARG A 52 23.64 -13.90 12.61
CA ARG A 52 24.81 -14.12 13.49
C ARG A 52 24.93 -15.52 14.08
N ALA A 53 23.93 -16.37 13.86
CA ALA A 53 23.96 -17.72 14.42
C ALA A 53 24.90 -18.59 13.60
N LEU A 54 25.82 -19.28 14.28
CA LEU A 54 26.82 -20.16 13.62
C LEU A 54 26.35 -21.60 13.49
N TYR A 55 25.12 -21.89 13.94
CA TYR A 55 24.54 -23.25 13.86
C TYR A 55 23.57 -23.34 12.67
N SER A 56 23.31 -24.56 12.23
CA SER A 56 22.56 -24.82 11.00
C SER A 56 21.16 -24.21 10.99
N LEU A 57 20.48 -24.21 12.13
CA LEU A 57 19.14 -23.63 12.23
C LEU A 57 19.16 -22.12 11.91
N GLY A 58 20.16 -21.41 12.46
CA GLY A 58 20.33 -19.97 12.18
C GLY A 58 20.68 -19.68 10.72
N ALA A 59 21.52 -20.55 10.12
CA ALA A 59 21.85 -20.44 8.70
C ALA A 59 20.60 -20.61 7.83
N LYS A 60 19.73 -21.56 8.20
CA LYS A 60 18.48 -21.82 7.47
C LYS A 60 17.51 -20.63 7.58
N ALA A 61 17.38 -20.08 8.80
CA ALA A 61 16.53 -18.89 9.00
C ALA A 61 17.04 -17.70 8.19
N THR A 62 18.35 -17.48 8.18
CA THR A 62 18.99 -16.38 7.41
C THR A 62 18.75 -16.57 5.91
N GLU A 63 18.93 -17.80 5.41
CA GLU A 63 18.70 -18.10 3.99
C GLU A 63 17.26 -17.76 3.57
N LYS A 64 16.28 -18.12 4.41
CA LYS A 64 14.87 -17.81 4.13
C LYS A 64 14.60 -16.31 4.16
N TYR A 65 15.14 -15.61 5.16
CA TYR A 65 14.95 -14.17 5.31
C TYR A 65 15.56 -13.40 4.14
N GLU A 66 16.81 -13.68 3.81
CA GLU A 66 17.48 -13.03 2.68
C GLU A 66 16.89 -13.49 1.34
N GLY A 67 16.38 -14.70 1.26
CA GLY A 67 15.62 -15.19 0.11
C GLY A 67 14.36 -14.38 -0.13
N ALA A 68 13.64 -14.05 0.93
CA ALA A 68 12.46 -13.18 0.83
C ALA A 68 12.83 -11.80 0.29
N ARG A 69 13.96 -11.24 0.77
CA ARG A 69 14.47 -9.94 0.29
C ARG A 69 14.73 -9.98 -1.22
N LYS A 70 15.36 -11.04 -1.70
CA LYS A 70 15.65 -11.23 -3.14
C LYS A 70 14.37 -11.34 -3.96
N LYS A 71 13.37 -12.10 -3.45
CA LYS A 71 12.07 -12.24 -4.13
C LYS A 71 11.39 -10.90 -4.30
N ILE A 72 11.36 -10.10 -3.23
CA ILE A 72 10.73 -8.77 -3.25
C ILE A 72 11.48 -7.84 -4.21
N SER A 73 12.82 -7.87 -4.19
CA SER A 73 13.64 -7.09 -5.12
C SER A 73 13.26 -7.37 -6.57
N ALA A 74 13.16 -8.65 -6.93
CA ALA A 74 12.78 -9.06 -8.28
C ALA A 74 11.34 -8.65 -8.60
N PHE A 75 10.42 -8.80 -7.66
CA PHE A 75 8.99 -8.52 -7.82
C PHE A 75 8.74 -7.07 -8.22
N ILE A 76 9.50 -6.13 -7.67
CA ILE A 76 9.32 -4.69 -7.95
C ILE A 76 10.32 -4.13 -8.96
N GLY A 77 11.17 -4.99 -9.52
CA GLY A 77 12.15 -4.57 -10.54
C GLY A 77 13.31 -3.74 -9.98
N ALA A 78 13.68 -3.97 -8.72
CA ALA A 78 14.84 -3.30 -8.11
C ALA A 78 16.15 -3.81 -8.73
N ASN A 79 17.21 -3.00 -8.67
CA ASN A 79 18.52 -3.41 -9.20
C ASN A 79 19.21 -4.45 -8.31
N SER A 80 18.93 -4.40 -7.00
CA SER A 80 19.62 -5.25 -6.03
C SER A 80 18.76 -5.43 -4.79
N SER A 81 18.90 -6.58 -4.13
CA SER A 81 18.26 -6.80 -2.83
C SER A 81 18.78 -5.83 -1.76
N ASN A 82 19.95 -5.22 -1.97
CA ASN A 82 20.47 -4.20 -1.05
C ASN A 82 19.63 -2.92 -1.04
N GLU A 83 18.72 -2.76 -2.01
CA GLU A 83 17.78 -1.64 -2.06
C GLU A 83 16.48 -1.89 -1.29
N ILE A 84 16.33 -3.07 -0.70
CA ILE A 84 15.11 -3.49 0.01
C ILE A 84 15.34 -3.41 1.52
N ILE A 85 14.53 -2.63 2.21
CA ILE A 85 14.54 -2.52 3.67
C ILE A 85 13.22 -3.11 4.17
N PHE A 86 13.29 -4.05 5.10
CA PHE A 86 12.10 -4.57 5.76
C PHE A 86 11.66 -3.62 6.87
N THR A 87 10.37 -3.32 6.90
CA THR A 87 9.71 -2.50 7.90
C THR A 87 8.46 -3.24 8.38
N SER A 88 7.69 -2.61 9.26
CA SER A 88 6.42 -3.18 9.70
C SER A 88 5.25 -2.84 8.77
N GLY A 89 5.46 -1.96 7.78
CA GLY A 89 4.41 -1.54 6.86
C GLY A 89 4.75 -0.22 6.19
N ALA A 90 3.89 0.21 5.30
CA ALA A 90 4.06 1.49 4.59
C ALA A 90 4.16 2.68 5.55
N THR A 91 3.40 2.66 6.64
CA THR A 91 3.44 3.74 7.62
C THR A 91 4.86 3.90 8.22
N GLU A 92 5.46 2.79 8.66
CA GLU A 92 6.85 2.87 9.17
C GLU A 92 7.80 3.31 8.06
N SER A 93 7.63 2.79 6.84
CA SER A 93 8.50 3.14 5.71
C SER A 93 8.47 4.65 5.43
N LEU A 94 7.27 5.25 5.42
CA LEU A 94 7.11 6.69 5.18
C LEU A 94 7.67 7.52 6.33
N ASN A 95 7.49 7.07 7.57
CA ASN A 95 8.08 7.74 8.74
C ASN A 95 9.62 7.68 8.71
N LEU A 96 10.18 6.54 8.32
CA LEU A 96 11.64 6.39 8.14
C LEU A 96 12.15 7.41 7.12
N LEU A 97 11.47 7.51 5.98
CA LEU A 97 11.86 8.46 4.92
C LEU A 97 11.75 9.90 5.42
N ALA A 98 10.66 10.26 6.11
CA ALA A 98 10.48 11.62 6.62
C ALA A 98 11.58 11.97 7.62
N TYR A 99 11.96 11.02 8.47
CA TYR A 99 13.02 11.26 9.46
C TYR A 99 14.39 11.38 8.79
N SER A 100 14.75 10.38 7.99
CA SER A 100 16.12 10.27 7.46
C SER A 100 16.42 11.26 6.32
N LEU A 101 15.45 11.49 5.41
CA LEU A 101 15.60 12.55 4.39
C LEU A 101 15.50 13.93 5.02
N GLY A 102 14.76 14.04 6.12
CA GLY A 102 14.52 15.32 6.79
C GLY A 102 15.77 16.01 7.30
N ASN A 103 16.87 15.28 7.49
CA ASN A 103 18.12 15.86 7.93
C ASN A 103 18.71 16.86 6.91
N ASP A 104 18.32 16.74 5.64
CA ASP A 104 18.79 17.64 4.57
C ASP A 104 17.74 18.72 4.21
N ILE A 105 16.64 18.82 4.95
CA ILE A 105 15.57 19.78 4.68
C ILE A 105 15.76 21.03 5.55
N ASN A 106 15.64 22.19 4.93
CA ASN A 106 15.92 23.49 5.54
C ASN A 106 14.66 24.36 5.59
N PRO A 107 14.66 25.40 6.45
CA PRO A 107 13.54 26.35 6.45
C PRO A 107 13.31 26.94 5.06
N GLY A 108 12.03 26.96 4.64
CA GLY A 108 11.65 27.48 3.33
C GLY A 108 11.65 26.45 2.22
N ASP A 109 12.24 25.28 2.42
CA ASP A 109 12.08 24.16 1.48
C ASP A 109 10.63 23.72 1.45
N GLU A 110 10.20 23.12 0.34
CA GLU A 110 8.83 22.66 0.15
C GLU A 110 8.75 21.15 0.03
N ILE A 111 7.73 20.59 0.66
CA ILE A 111 7.36 19.17 0.58
C ILE A 111 6.00 19.13 -0.13
N LEU A 112 5.95 18.46 -1.27
CA LEU A 112 4.73 18.40 -2.10
C LEU A 112 4.07 17.04 -1.94
N ILE A 113 2.84 17.05 -1.45
CA ILE A 113 1.98 15.88 -1.34
C ILE A 113 0.73 16.11 -2.19
N SER A 114 -0.32 15.34 -2.01
CA SER A 114 -1.59 15.60 -2.69
C SER A 114 -2.75 15.58 -1.71
N GLU A 115 -3.86 16.17 -2.13
CA GLU A 115 -5.13 16.15 -1.41
C GLU A 115 -5.72 14.73 -1.31
N MET A 116 -5.18 13.78 -2.09
CA MET A 116 -5.64 12.41 -2.20
C MET A 116 -4.97 11.46 -1.19
N GLU A 117 -3.98 11.91 -0.41
CA GLU A 117 -3.10 11.02 0.35
C GLU A 117 -3.80 10.35 1.54
N HIS A 118 -3.40 9.11 1.82
CA HIS A 118 -3.65 8.43 3.10
C HIS A 118 -2.93 9.19 4.21
N HIS A 119 -3.48 9.19 5.43
CA HIS A 119 -2.88 9.87 6.59
C HIS A 119 -1.41 9.53 6.79
N SER A 120 -1.00 8.29 6.49
CA SER A 120 0.40 7.85 6.62
C SER A 120 1.34 8.60 5.69
N ASN A 121 0.80 9.22 4.63
CA ASN A 121 1.58 10.02 3.68
C ASN A 121 1.27 11.51 3.79
N ILE A 122 0.73 11.93 4.92
CA ILE A 122 0.48 13.34 5.27
C ILE A 122 1.19 13.66 6.60
N ILE A 123 0.87 12.90 7.65
CA ILE A 123 1.28 13.22 9.02
C ILE A 123 2.82 13.25 9.18
N PRO A 124 3.57 12.27 8.65
CA PRO A 124 5.03 12.36 8.79
C PRO A 124 5.63 13.61 8.16
N TRP A 125 5.06 14.08 7.04
CA TRP A 125 5.52 15.29 6.38
C TRP A 125 5.15 16.54 7.16
N GLN A 126 3.97 16.61 7.77
CA GLN A 126 3.58 17.68 8.68
C GLN A 126 4.54 17.76 9.86
N GLN A 127 4.90 16.61 10.43
CA GLN A 127 5.85 16.54 11.54
C GLN A 127 7.25 17.02 11.10
N LEU A 128 7.68 16.64 9.92
CA LEU A 128 8.95 17.08 9.34
C LEU A 128 8.93 18.60 9.13
N ALA A 129 7.87 19.13 8.53
CA ALA A 129 7.73 20.57 8.29
C ALA A 129 7.80 21.36 9.60
N LYS A 130 7.19 20.85 10.66
CA LYS A 130 7.23 21.48 11.98
C LYS A 130 8.67 21.51 12.54
N ARG A 131 9.42 20.42 12.36
CA ARG A 131 10.81 20.33 12.87
C ARG A 131 11.77 21.24 12.10
N THR A 132 11.54 21.42 10.79
CA THR A 132 12.52 22.05 9.89
C THR A 132 12.18 23.47 9.46
N GLY A 133 10.92 23.91 9.65
CA GLY A 133 10.44 25.19 9.09
C GLY A 133 10.18 25.12 7.58
N SER A 134 10.06 23.93 7.07
CA SER A 134 9.67 23.75 5.66
C SER A 134 8.14 23.82 5.50
N UNK A 135 7.65 23.93 4.22
CA UNK A 135 6.29 24.11 3.91
C UNK A 135 5.72 22.95 3.25
N ILE A 136 4.51 22.68 3.66
CA ILE A 136 3.73 21.68 2.93
C ILE A 136 2.99 22.35 1.79
N ARG A 137 3.15 21.83 0.58
CA ARG A 137 2.33 22.19 -0.59
C ARG A 137 1.56 20.95 -1.02
N TYR A 138 0.42 21.12 -1.72
CA TYR A 138 -0.34 19.95 -2.16
C TYR A 138 -0.93 20.14 -3.55
N ILE A 139 -1.01 19.04 -4.30
CA ILE A 139 -1.68 18.95 -5.59
C ILE A 139 -3.17 18.75 -5.32
N PRO A 140 -4.06 19.61 -5.85
CA PRO A 140 -5.50 19.41 -5.63
C PRO A 140 -6.03 18.19 -6.38
N VAL A 141 -7.22 17.74 -5.99
CA VAL A 141 -7.95 16.66 -6.68
C VAL A 141 -9.08 17.29 -7.48
N THR A 142 -9.24 16.87 -8.74
CA THR A 142 -10.33 17.31 -9.62
C THR A 142 -11.67 16.70 -9.18
N ASP A 143 -12.76 17.20 -9.74
CA ASP A 143 -14.10 16.64 -9.49
C ASP A 143 -14.21 15.19 -9.97
N ASP A 144 -13.42 14.78 -10.95
CA ASP A 144 -13.37 13.38 -11.41
C ASP A 144 -12.55 12.47 -10.50
N GLY A 145 -11.87 13.03 -9.50
CA GLY A 145 -11.07 12.24 -8.57
C GLY A 145 -9.66 11.94 -9.08
N GLU A 146 -9.13 12.80 -9.94
CA GLU A 146 -7.76 12.70 -10.45
C GLU A 146 -6.90 13.83 -9.88
N LEU A 147 -5.58 13.69 -9.89
CA LEU A 147 -4.67 14.76 -9.48
C LEU A 147 -4.74 15.90 -10.50
N ASP A 148 -4.91 17.15 -10.01
CA ASP A 148 -4.98 18.34 -10.85
C ASP A 148 -3.56 18.86 -11.09
N LEU A 149 -3.00 18.54 -12.22
CA LEU A 149 -1.66 18.98 -12.62
C LEU A 149 -1.69 20.25 -13.49
N UNK A 150 -2.67 20.78 -13.40
CA UNK A 150 -2.80 21.95 -14.15
C UNK A 150 -2.01 23.09 -13.71
N GLN A 151 -1.76 23.18 -12.42
CA GLN A 151 -0.89 24.22 -11.86
C GLN A 151 0.49 23.66 -11.50
N SER A 152 0.99 22.70 -12.24
CA SER A 152 2.23 22.02 -11.89
C SER A 152 3.44 22.96 -11.79
N ASP A 153 3.53 24.00 -12.61
CA ASP A 153 4.61 25.00 -12.56
C ASP A 153 4.70 25.71 -11.21
N UNK A 154 3.73 25.70 -10.67
CA UNK A 154 3.64 26.34 -9.45
C UNK A 154 3.99 25.50 -8.31
N LEU A 155 3.63 24.32 -8.46
CA LEU A 155 3.81 23.32 -7.39
C LEU A 155 5.18 22.67 -7.44
N PHE A 156 5.75 22.43 -8.59
CA PHE A 156 7.08 21.85 -8.78
C PHE A 156 8.05 22.98 -9.12
N ASN A 157 8.84 23.41 -8.14
CA ASN A 157 9.70 24.60 -8.28
C ASN A 157 11.05 24.38 -7.57
N UNK A 158 11.78 25.22 -7.52
CA UNK A 158 13.05 25.15 -7.02
C UNK A 158 13.19 24.93 -5.62
N LYS A 159 12.16 25.24 -4.87
CA LYS A 159 12.14 24.98 -3.42
C LYS A 159 11.66 23.57 -3.11
N THR A 160 11.02 22.88 -4.04
CA THR A 160 10.48 21.54 -3.85
C THR A 160 11.63 20.55 -3.69
N LYS A 161 11.74 19.93 -2.52
CA LYS A 161 12.81 18.96 -2.23
C LYS A 161 12.31 17.53 -2.15
N ILE A 162 11.04 17.35 -1.70
CA ILE A 162 10.41 16.04 -1.57
C ILE A 162 9.04 16.11 -2.24
N VAL A 163 8.72 15.11 -3.08
CA VAL A 163 7.40 14.87 -3.65
C VAL A 163 6.97 13.47 -3.20
N SER A 164 5.88 13.41 -2.48
CA SER A 164 5.37 12.11 -2.03
C SER A 164 3.90 11.93 -2.39
N UNK A 165 3.57 11.07 -3.33
CA UNK A 165 2.34 10.83 -3.91
C UNK A 165 1.95 9.43 -3.77
N THR A 166 0.65 9.18 -3.64
CA THR A 166 0.13 7.82 -3.71
C THR A 166 0.10 7.30 -5.15
N HIS A 167 0.46 6.03 -5.33
CA HIS A 167 0.35 5.38 -6.63
C HIS A 167 -1.12 5.18 -7.00
N ILE A 168 -1.90 4.62 -6.06
CA ILE A 168 -3.32 4.32 -6.27
C ILE A 168 -4.09 4.75 -5.02
N SER A 169 -5.16 5.51 -5.21
CA SER A 169 -5.99 5.99 -4.10
C SER A 169 -6.70 4.82 -3.39
N ASN A 170 -6.60 4.79 -2.08
CA ASN A 170 -7.33 3.82 -1.25
C ASN A 170 -8.81 4.18 -1.05
N VAL A 171 -9.24 5.33 -1.57
CA VAL A 171 -10.63 5.79 -1.48
C VAL A 171 -11.32 5.70 -2.84
N LEU A 172 -10.67 6.24 -3.88
CA LEU A 172 -11.27 6.39 -5.21
C LEU A 172 -10.82 5.32 -6.21
N GLY A 173 -9.75 4.58 -5.88
CA GLY A 173 -9.17 3.62 -6.80
C GLY A 173 -8.38 4.24 -7.95
N THR A 174 -8.33 5.57 -8.03
CA THR A 174 -7.61 6.30 -9.08
C THR A 174 -6.15 5.85 -9.16
N ILE A 175 -5.68 5.50 -10.36
CA ILE A 175 -4.28 5.19 -10.62
C ILE A 175 -3.61 6.50 -11.08
N ASN A 176 -2.68 7.00 -10.30
CA ASN A 176 -2.03 8.28 -10.58
C ASN A 176 -0.92 8.16 -11.62
N PRO A 177 -0.67 9.22 -12.40
CA PRO A 177 0.32 9.19 -13.49
C PRO A 177 1.74 9.42 -12.96
N ILE A 178 2.31 8.39 -12.30
CA ILE A 178 3.60 8.49 -11.59
C ILE A 178 4.73 8.89 -12.55
N LYS A 179 4.73 8.37 -13.78
CA LYS A 179 5.77 8.73 -14.77
C LYS A 179 5.76 10.23 -15.08
N LYS A 180 4.56 10.82 -15.21
CA LYS A 180 4.42 12.27 -15.45
C LYS A 180 4.91 13.05 -14.24
N ILE A 181 4.52 12.63 -13.05
CA ILE A 181 4.96 13.26 -11.80
C ILE A 181 6.48 13.13 -11.65
N SER A 182 7.05 12.00 -12.02
CA SER A 182 8.49 11.78 -12.03
C SER A 182 9.22 12.79 -12.92
N UNK A 183 8.62 13.06 -13.80
CA UNK A 183 9.19 13.97 -14.68
C UNK A 183 9.25 15.32 -14.16
N LEU A 184 8.15 15.70 -13.58
CA LEU A 184 8.04 17.00 -12.95
C LEU A 184 8.99 17.12 -11.75
N ALA A 185 9.04 16.12 -10.88
CA ALA A 185 9.94 16.09 -9.73
C ALA A 185 11.40 16.19 -10.17
N ASN A 186 11.80 15.49 -11.16
CA ASN A 186 13.16 15.49 -11.68
C ASN A 186 13.57 16.90 -12.22
N UNK A 187 12.62 17.39 -12.66
CA UNK A 187 12.86 18.64 -13.25
C UNK A 187 13.13 19.68 -12.28
N CYS A 188 12.68 19.61 -11.14
CA CYS A 188 12.98 20.57 -10.08
C CYS A 188 14.01 20.05 -9.06
N GLY A 189 14.57 18.89 -9.26
CA GLY A 189 15.59 18.32 -8.38
C GLY A 189 15.04 17.70 -7.09
N ALA A 190 13.75 17.40 -7.03
CA ALA A 190 13.13 16.79 -5.85
C ALA A 190 13.23 15.26 -5.91
N VAL A 191 13.31 14.62 -4.74
CA VAL A 191 13.16 13.15 -4.67
C VAL A 191 11.67 12.80 -4.76
N LEU A 192 11.34 11.70 -5.43
CA LEU A 192 9.98 11.22 -5.59
C LEU A 192 9.79 9.92 -4.79
N ILE A 193 8.81 9.99 -3.91
CA ILE A 193 8.40 8.85 -3.08
C ILE A 193 7.02 8.36 -3.53
N UNK A 194 6.76 7.20 -3.78
CA UNK A 194 5.59 6.63 -4.13
C UNK A 194 5.10 5.87 -3.01
N ASP A 195 3.96 6.19 -2.48
CA ASP A 195 3.21 5.35 -1.56
C ASP A 195 2.52 4.26 -2.39
N GLY A 196 3.07 3.07 -2.34
CA GLY A 196 2.59 1.93 -3.13
C GLY A 196 1.70 0.98 -2.33
N ALA A 197 1.08 1.44 -1.24
CA ALA A 197 0.29 0.54 -0.37
C ALA A 197 -0.82 -0.19 -1.15
N GLN A 198 -1.49 0.49 -2.07
CA GLN A 198 -2.48 -0.16 -2.95
C GLN A 198 -1.83 -0.68 -4.24
N GLY A 199 -0.83 0.03 -4.74
CA GLY A 199 -0.22 -0.29 -6.03
C GLY A 199 0.44 -1.66 -6.08
N ALA A 200 1.15 -2.04 -5.03
CA ALA A 200 1.90 -3.31 -5.01
C ALA A 200 0.99 -4.54 -5.14
N ALA A 201 -0.25 -4.45 -4.64
CA ALA A 201 -1.20 -5.57 -4.71
C ALA A 201 -1.83 -5.72 -6.09
N HIS A 202 -2.06 -4.61 -6.79
CA HIS A 202 -2.97 -4.57 -7.94
C HIS A 202 -2.29 -4.36 -9.29
N LYS A 203 -1.05 -3.89 -9.28
CA LYS A 203 -0.33 -3.56 -10.52
C LYS A 203 1.05 -4.18 -10.48
N LYS A 204 1.55 -4.54 -11.65
CA LYS A 204 2.97 -4.88 -11.74
C LYS A 204 3.78 -3.60 -11.47
N ILE A 205 4.65 -3.67 -10.47
CA ILE A 205 5.54 -2.56 -10.12
C ILE A 205 6.88 -2.79 -10.84
N ASP A 206 7.38 -1.73 -11.48
CA ASP A 206 8.75 -1.67 -11.93
C ASP A 206 9.25 -0.29 -11.54
N VAL A 207 10.04 -0.24 -10.50
CA VAL A 207 10.48 1.02 -9.89
C VAL A 207 11.30 1.86 -10.86
N LYS A 208 12.00 1.24 -11.78
CA LYS A 208 12.73 1.94 -12.85
C LYS A 208 11.78 2.56 -13.87
N UNK A 209 10.82 1.87 -14.05
CA UNK A 209 9.89 2.29 -14.98
C UNK A 209 9.04 3.35 -14.51
N LEU A 210 8.76 3.32 -13.34
CA LEU A 210 7.98 4.38 -12.71
C LEU A 210 8.77 5.68 -12.53
N GLY A 211 10.06 5.58 -12.36
CA GLY A 211 10.94 6.75 -12.22
C GLY A 211 10.93 7.34 -10.81
N CYS A 212 10.46 6.61 -9.82
CA CYS A 212 10.51 7.07 -8.43
C CYS A 212 11.87 6.76 -7.80
N ASP A 213 12.13 7.44 -6.69
CA ASP A 213 13.37 7.27 -5.93
C ASP A 213 13.17 6.33 -4.75
N PHE A 214 11.97 6.27 -4.24
CA PHE A 214 11.57 5.43 -3.10
C PHE A 214 10.17 4.86 -3.28
N UNK A 215 9.68 3.68 -2.78
CA UNK A 215 8.47 3.07 -2.82
C UNK A 215 8.24 2.52 -1.52
N ALA A 216 7.14 2.62 -0.96
CA ALA A 216 6.72 2.06 0.34
C ALA A 216 5.46 1.24 0.15
N PHE A 217 5.38 0.05 0.78
CA PHE A 217 4.15 -0.75 0.74
C PHE A 217 4.08 -1.69 1.94
N SER A 218 2.86 -2.24 2.15
CA SER A 218 2.54 -3.11 3.28
C SER A 218 2.22 -4.51 2.78
N GLY A 219 2.77 -5.53 3.45
CA GLY A 219 2.54 -6.91 3.07
C GLY A 219 1.09 -7.36 3.23
N HIS A 220 0.38 -6.87 4.27
CA HIS A 220 -0.97 -7.35 4.56
C HIS A 220 -2.01 -6.95 3.51
N LYS A 221 -1.67 -6.05 2.59
CA LYS A 221 -2.57 -5.64 1.50
C LYS A 221 -2.28 -6.40 0.20
N MET A 222 -1.27 -7.28 0.20
CA MET A 222 -0.89 -8.09 -0.96
C MET A 222 -0.69 -9.55 -0.57
N LEU A 223 -1.64 -10.08 0.20
CA LEU A 223 -1.73 -11.48 0.64
C LEU A 223 -0.69 -11.86 1.72
N GLY A 224 0.16 -10.94 2.13
CA GLY A 224 1.20 -11.18 3.13
C GLY A 224 0.72 -10.96 4.55
N PRO A 225 1.54 -11.30 5.53
CA PRO A 225 1.13 -11.13 6.94
C PRO A 225 1.14 -9.67 7.37
N THR A 226 0.37 -9.37 8.43
CA THR A 226 0.50 -8.10 9.14
C THR A 226 1.90 -8.00 9.74
N GLY A 227 2.36 -6.78 9.98
CA GLY A 227 3.69 -6.57 10.58
C GLY A 227 4.83 -6.74 9.58
N SER A 228 4.53 -6.81 8.28
CA SER A 228 5.54 -6.85 7.22
C SER A 228 5.32 -5.71 6.24
N GLY A 229 6.41 -5.07 5.84
CA GLY A 229 6.38 -4.00 4.87
C GLY A 229 7.74 -3.77 4.27
N VAL A 230 7.81 -2.89 3.31
CA VAL A 230 9.00 -2.65 2.53
C VAL A 230 9.18 -1.16 2.21
N UNK A 231 10.30 -0.60 2.13
CA UNK A 231 10.72 0.53 1.64
C UNK A 231 11.70 0.14 0.71
N TRP A 232 11.60 0.41 -0.49
CA TRP A 232 12.61 0.35 -1.53
C TRP A 232 13.17 1.75 -1.76
N GLY A 233 14.46 1.83 -1.98
CA GLY A 233 15.09 3.09 -2.38
C GLY A 233 16.28 2.86 -3.28
N LYS A 234 16.61 3.84 -4.12
CA LYS A 234 17.84 3.82 -4.90
C LYS A 234 19.02 3.70 -3.93
N TYR A 235 19.94 2.78 -4.21
CA TYR A 235 21.06 2.48 -3.29
C TYR A 235 21.83 3.73 -2.89
N GLU A 236 22.17 4.58 -3.85
CA GLU A 236 22.97 5.78 -3.61
C GLU A 236 22.25 6.80 -2.70
N LEU A 237 20.92 6.80 -2.69
CA LEU A 237 20.16 7.67 -1.78
C LEU A 237 20.09 7.05 -0.40
N LEU A 238 19.83 5.75 -0.32
CA LEU A 238 19.79 5.03 0.97
C LEU A 238 21.14 5.10 1.67
N ASP A 239 22.23 4.96 0.91
CA ASP A 239 23.58 4.94 1.46
C ASP A 239 23.93 6.26 2.16
N LYS A 240 23.43 7.39 1.62
CA LYS A 240 23.68 8.72 2.19
C LYS A 240 22.79 9.03 3.39
N MET A 241 21.64 8.35 3.53
CA MET A 241 20.67 8.64 4.59
C MET A 241 21.18 8.14 5.95
N ASP A 242 20.92 8.90 6.99
CA ASP A 242 21.14 8.48 8.37
C ASP A 242 20.13 7.40 8.76
N PRO A 243 20.48 6.52 9.70
CA PRO A 243 19.50 5.53 10.17
C PRO A 243 18.33 6.20 10.90
N PHE A 244 17.19 5.50 10.93
CA PHE A 244 15.97 5.94 11.61
C PHE A 244 15.94 5.46 13.07
N MET A 245 16.07 4.15 13.25
CA MET A 245 16.09 3.55 14.59
C MET A 245 17.49 3.04 14.92
N GLY A 246 17.90 3.20 16.18
CA GLY A 246 19.17 2.71 16.66
C GLY A 246 19.02 1.49 17.53
N GLY A 247 19.98 0.57 17.45
CA GLY A 247 19.95 -0.64 18.25
C GLY A 247 21.00 -1.63 17.76
N GLY A 248 20.82 -2.87 18.11
CA GLY A 248 21.67 -3.96 17.63
C GLY A 248 21.46 -4.20 16.13
N GLU A 249 22.35 -4.89 15.52
CA GLU A 249 22.35 -5.33 14.10
C GLU A 249 22.63 -4.21 13.09
N MET A 250 22.19 -2.96 13.37
CA MET A 250 22.29 -1.86 12.40
C MET A 250 23.63 -1.11 12.50
N ILE A 251 24.47 -1.48 13.43
CA ILE A 251 25.75 -0.83 13.72
C ILE A 251 26.93 -1.63 13.16
N ASP A 252 28.03 -0.92 12.92
CA ASP A 252 29.34 -1.52 12.67
C ASP A 252 30.15 -1.51 13.98
N LYS A 253 30.36 -0.33 14.59
CA LYS A 253 31.09 -0.18 15.85
C LYS A 253 30.33 0.76 16.79
N VAL A 254 30.38 0.47 18.08
CA VAL A 254 29.76 1.31 19.12
C VAL A 254 30.75 1.50 20.26
N THR A 255 30.90 2.76 20.72
CA THR A 255 31.59 3.11 21.98
C THR A 255 30.51 3.76 22.87
N MET A 256 30.92 4.23 24.04
CA MET A 256 29.98 4.93 24.92
C MET A 256 29.54 6.28 24.35
N THR A 257 30.27 6.85 23.43
CA THR A 257 29.99 8.21 22.92
C THR A 257 29.79 8.28 21.41
N THR A 258 30.11 7.22 20.64
CA THR A 258 30.03 7.24 19.18
C THR A 258 29.57 5.89 18.63
N ALA A 259 29.04 5.93 17.41
CA ALA A 259 28.71 4.71 16.69
C ALA A 259 28.92 4.93 15.20
N THR A 260 29.20 3.84 14.48
CA THR A 260 29.20 3.80 13.02
C THR A 260 28.19 2.74 12.57
N TRP A 261 27.71 2.88 11.34
CA TRP A 261 26.57 2.14 10.84
C TRP A 261 26.97 0.99 9.92
N ASN A 262 26.17 0.01 9.93
CA ASN A 262 26.33 -1.12 9.02
C ASN A 262 25.97 -0.69 7.58
N UNK A 263 26.08 -1.35 6.63
CA UNK A 263 25.73 -1.13 5.29
C UNK A 263 24.27 -1.16 5.08
N THR A 264 23.90 -0.58 4.07
CA THR A 264 22.53 -0.69 3.58
C THR A 264 22.30 -2.10 3.03
N PRO A 265 21.19 -2.80 3.33
CA PRO A 265 19.98 -2.30 4.03
C PRO A 265 20.02 -2.39 5.56
N TYR A 266 21.00 -3.03 6.11
CA TYR A 266 21.02 -3.38 7.55
C TYR A 266 21.10 -2.14 8.45
N LYS A 267 21.64 -1.05 7.94
CA LYS A 267 21.63 0.26 8.63
C LYS A 267 20.22 0.67 9.07
N PHE A 268 19.20 0.21 8.35
CA PHE A 268 17.80 0.59 8.61
C PHE A 268 16.98 -0.51 9.28
N GLU A 269 17.62 -1.61 9.70
CA GLU A 269 16.94 -2.76 10.30
C GLU A 269 17.50 -3.01 11.70
N ALA A 270 17.04 -2.22 12.68
CA ALA A 270 17.52 -2.27 14.05
C ALA A 270 16.84 -3.38 14.85
N GLY A 271 17.63 -4.10 15.64
CA GLY A 271 17.14 -5.18 16.49
C GLY A 271 16.88 -6.45 15.71
N THR A 272 16.40 -7.49 16.40
CA THR A 272 15.97 -8.71 15.72
C THR A 272 14.83 -8.38 14.76
N PRO A 273 14.98 -8.62 13.46
CA PRO A 273 13.92 -8.24 12.53
C PRO A 273 12.71 -9.18 12.63
N ASN A 274 11.59 -8.74 12.06
CA ASN A 274 10.39 -9.56 11.92
C ASN A 274 10.60 -10.57 10.78
N PHE A 275 11.56 -11.48 10.97
CA PHE A 275 12.02 -12.36 9.89
C PHE A 275 10.93 -13.35 9.45
N ILE A 276 10.09 -13.83 10.37
CA ILE A 276 8.99 -14.73 10.03
C ILE A 276 7.98 -14.00 9.12
N GLN A 277 7.65 -12.76 9.46
CA GLN A 277 6.73 -11.94 8.65
C GLN A 277 7.32 -11.64 7.27
N ALA A 278 8.62 -11.36 7.22
CA ALA A 278 9.30 -11.13 5.93
C ALA A 278 9.28 -12.39 5.06
N ILE A 279 9.51 -13.56 5.67
CA ILE A 279 9.44 -14.85 4.97
C ILE A 279 8.02 -15.07 4.44
N GLY A 280 7.00 -14.78 5.25
CA GLY A 280 5.60 -14.86 4.83
C GLY A 280 5.28 -13.94 3.66
N LEU A 281 5.85 -12.74 3.67
CA LEU A 281 5.69 -11.83 2.52
C LEU A 281 6.36 -12.40 1.27
N GLY A 282 7.52 -13.03 1.42
CA GLY A 282 8.17 -13.72 0.30
C GLY A 282 7.28 -14.81 -0.30
N ALA A 283 6.57 -15.56 0.56
CA ALA A 283 5.62 -16.58 0.10
C ALA A 283 4.44 -15.94 -0.66
N ALA A 284 3.98 -14.77 -0.19
CA ALA A 284 2.92 -14.02 -0.89
C ALA A 284 3.39 -13.58 -2.28
N VAL A 285 4.64 -13.13 -2.40
CA VAL A 285 5.23 -12.77 -3.71
C VAL A 285 5.24 -13.99 -4.62
N ASP A 286 5.68 -15.14 -4.11
CA ASP A 286 5.67 -16.38 -4.90
C ASP A 286 4.27 -16.71 -5.42
N TYR A 287 3.26 -16.56 -4.55
CA TYR A 287 1.87 -16.84 -4.93
C TYR A 287 1.39 -15.89 -6.03
N LEU A 288 1.66 -14.60 -5.89
CA LEU A 288 1.27 -13.59 -6.89
C LEU A 288 2.00 -13.82 -8.24
N GLU A 289 3.30 -14.12 -8.17
CA GLU A 289 4.11 -14.38 -9.36
C GLU A 289 3.63 -15.65 -10.11
N ASN A 290 3.24 -16.70 -9.37
CA ASN A 290 2.73 -17.93 -9.98
C ASN A 290 1.43 -17.69 -10.73
N ILE A 291 0.55 -16.82 -10.24
CA ILE A 291 -0.67 -16.41 -10.97
C ILE A 291 -0.29 -15.51 -12.14
N GLY A 292 0.63 -14.58 -11.92
CA GLY A 292 1.04 -13.55 -12.87
C GLY A 292 0.27 -12.27 -12.67
N MET A 293 1.00 -11.16 -12.46
CA MET A 293 0.37 -9.86 -12.18
C MET A 293 -0.51 -9.38 -13.34
N SER A 294 -0.18 -9.75 -14.59
CA SER A 294 -1.04 -9.39 -15.73
C SER A 294 -2.40 -10.10 -15.67
N ASN A 295 -2.42 -11.36 -15.25
CA ASN A 295 -3.68 -12.10 -15.08
C ASN A 295 -4.54 -11.47 -13.97
N ILE A 296 -3.89 -11.07 -12.87
CA ILE A 296 -4.56 -10.40 -11.75
C ILE A 296 -5.15 -9.07 -12.23
N THR A 297 -4.35 -8.26 -12.91
CA THR A 297 -4.78 -6.94 -13.40
C THR A 297 -5.97 -7.09 -14.37
N ASN A 298 -5.92 -8.07 -15.27
CA ASN A 298 -7.01 -8.32 -16.23
C ASN A 298 -8.28 -8.74 -15.51
N HIS A 299 -8.19 -9.66 -14.55
CA HIS A 299 -9.32 -10.09 -13.74
C HIS A 299 -9.95 -8.91 -13.02
N GLU A 300 -9.12 -8.11 -12.34
CA GLU A 300 -9.62 -6.98 -11.56
C GLU A 300 -10.24 -5.91 -12.46
N LYS A 301 -9.67 -5.68 -13.65
CA LYS A 301 -10.24 -4.72 -14.61
C LYS A 301 -11.64 -5.14 -15.05
N GLN A 302 -11.81 -6.43 -15.41
CA GLN A 302 -13.11 -6.95 -15.80
C GLN A 302 -14.12 -6.84 -14.65
N LEU A 303 -13.70 -7.21 -13.44
CA LEU A 303 -14.58 -7.17 -12.27
C LEU A 303 -14.93 -5.73 -11.89
N THR A 304 -13.98 -4.80 -11.99
CA THR A 304 -14.23 -3.38 -11.72
C THR A 304 -15.26 -2.81 -12.67
N ASN A 305 -15.13 -3.11 -13.97
CA ASN A 305 -16.11 -2.65 -14.97
C ASN A 305 -17.49 -3.22 -14.68
N TYR A 306 -17.58 -4.52 -14.38
CA TYR A 306 -18.82 -5.17 -14.01
C TYR A 306 -19.45 -4.50 -12.78
N CYS A 307 -18.64 -4.27 -11.77
CA CYS A 307 -19.10 -3.64 -10.52
C CYS A 307 -19.62 -2.22 -10.77
N LEU A 308 -18.90 -1.41 -11.53
CA LEU A 308 -19.33 -0.03 -11.86
C LEU A 308 -20.64 -0.05 -12.65
N ASP A 309 -20.78 -0.92 -13.63
CA ASP A 309 -22.03 -1.06 -14.40
C ASP A 309 -23.22 -1.39 -13.50
N LYS A 310 -23.03 -2.24 -12.58
CA LYS A 310 -24.08 -2.62 -11.59
C LYS A 310 -24.35 -1.54 -10.55
N UNK A 311 -23.36 -0.94 -9.94
CA UNK A 311 -23.45 0.00 -8.98
C UNK A 311 -24.10 1.22 -9.47
N HIS A 312 -23.87 1.60 -10.85
CA HIS A 312 -24.52 2.78 -11.46
C HIS A 312 -26.05 2.63 -11.63
N LYS A 313 -26.57 1.44 -11.66
CA LYS A 313 -28.01 1.16 -11.83
C LYS A 313 -28.78 1.21 -10.51
N ILE A 314 -28.07 1.35 -9.40
CA ILE A 314 -28.72 1.37 -8.08
C ILE A 314 -29.23 2.78 -7.77
N UNK A 315 -30.36 2.89 -7.62
CA UNK A 315 -30.98 4.08 -7.31
C UNK A 315 -30.38 4.72 -6.12
N ASN A 316 -30.30 5.92 -6.11
CA ASN A 316 -29.78 6.71 -5.02
C ASN A 316 -28.27 6.48 -4.67
N UNK A 317 -27.49 5.74 -5.28
CA UNK A 317 -26.18 5.54 -5.12
C UNK A 317 -25.45 6.61 -5.74
N LYS A 318 -24.57 7.21 -5.07
CA LYS A 318 -23.59 8.17 -5.54
C LYS A 318 -22.20 7.56 -5.42
N ILE A 319 -21.58 7.28 -6.54
CA ILE A 319 -20.19 6.77 -6.60
C ILE A 319 -19.25 7.98 -6.63
N HIS A 320 -18.22 7.98 -5.81
CA HIS A 320 -17.23 9.05 -5.76
C HIS A 320 -16.09 8.75 -6.73
N GLY A 321 -15.74 9.75 -7.55
CA GLY A 321 -14.68 9.64 -8.54
C GLY A 321 -15.14 8.94 -9.82
N SER A 322 -14.63 9.45 -10.94
CA SER A 322 -14.96 8.92 -12.27
C SER A 322 -13.70 8.77 -13.12
N ALA A 323 -12.53 8.64 -12.49
CA ALA A 323 -11.27 8.49 -13.21
C ALA A 323 -11.34 7.26 -14.14
N LYS A 324 -10.86 7.43 -15.36
CA LYS A 324 -10.84 6.35 -16.37
C LYS A 324 -9.85 5.25 -15.98
N SER A 325 -8.73 5.64 -15.36
CA SER A 325 -7.71 4.70 -14.92
C SER A 325 -7.91 4.44 -13.44
N ARG A 326 -8.42 3.26 -13.10
CA ARG A 326 -8.76 2.95 -11.71
C ARG A 326 -8.77 1.44 -11.45
N ILE A 327 -8.68 1.09 -10.16
CA ILE A 327 -8.84 -0.28 -9.68
C ILE A 327 -10.21 -0.42 -8.99
N GLY A 328 -10.53 -1.62 -8.53
CA GLY A 328 -11.81 -1.96 -7.89
C GLY A 328 -11.91 -1.52 -6.44
N VAL A 329 -11.56 -0.28 -6.17
CA VAL A 329 -11.80 0.40 -4.89
C VAL A 329 -12.85 1.46 -5.19
N ILE A 330 -14.04 1.32 -4.61
CA ILE A 330 -15.19 2.16 -4.95
C ILE A 330 -15.82 2.67 -3.66
N SER A 331 -15.73 3.99 -3.46
CA SER A 331 -16.38 4.67 -2.33
C SER A 331 -17.71 5.23 -2.81
N PHE A 332 -18.75 5.07 -1.99
CA PHE A 332 -20.09 5.46 -2.39
C PHE A 332 -20.94 5.84 -1.17
N ASN A 333 -21.97 6.61 -1.44
CA ASN A 333 -23.03 6.93 -0.48
C ASN A 333 -24.37 6.56 -1.08
N ILE A 334 -25.33 6.25 -0.22
CA ILE A 334 -26.73 6.07 -0.61
C ILE A 334 -27.55 7.15 0.07
N LYS A 335 -28.33 7.90 -0.71
CA LYS A 335 -29.13 9.00 -0.20
C LYS A 335 -30.03 8.51 0.94
N ASN A 336 -30.03 9.27 2.04
CA ASN A 336 -30.84 9.04 3.24
C ASN A 336 -30.45 7.80 4.05
N ILE A 337 -29.32 7.13 3.74
CA ILE A 337 -28.83 6.01 4.55
C ILE A 337 -27.40 6.34 5.00
N HIS A 338 -27.19 6.42 6.31
CA HIS A 338 -25.86 6.69 6.85
C HIS A 338 -24.94 5.49 6.55
N PRO A 339 -23.68 5.74 6.16
CA PRO A 339 -22.78 4.61 5.85
C PRO A 339 -22.65 3.56 6.95
N HIS A 340 -22.66 3.96 8.24
CA HIS A 340 -22.60 3.00 9.35
C HIS A 340 -23.81 2.06 9.34
N ASP A 341 -25.01 2.63 9.13
CA ASP A 341 -26.24 1.82 9.06
C ASP A 341 -26.17 0.86 7.88
N LEU A 342 -25.70 1.37 6.73
CA LEU A 342 -25.55 0.54 5.52
C LEU A 342 -24.63 -0.66 5.79
N ALA A 343 -23.49 -0.43 6.43
CA ALA A 343 -22.54 -1.52 6.73
C ALA A 343 -23.14 -2.54 7.71
N GLN A 344 -23.90 -2.07 8.71
CA GLN A 344 -24.58 -2.97 9.65
C GLN A 344 -25.58 -3.87 8.93
N PHE A 345 -26.41 -3.29 8.04
CA PHE A 345 -27.36 -4.07 7.28
C PHE A 345 -26.65 -5.06 6.34
N LEU A 346 -25.57 -4.63 5.67
CA LEU A 346 -24.80 -5.52 4.78
C LEU A 346 -24.21 -6.69 5.57
N ASN A 347 -23.79 -6.46 6.81
CA ASN A 347 -23.28 -7.53 7.66
C ASN A 347 -24.32 -8.64 7.89
N GLU A 348 -25.60 -8.30 7.92
CA GLU A 348 -26.69 -9.31 8.05
C GLU A 348 -26.75 -10.22 6.82
N TYR A 349 -26.24 -9.79 5.68
CA TYR A 349 -26.12 -10.58 4.46
C TYR A 349 -24.75 -11.27 4.33
N ASN A 350 -23.93 -11.19 5.38
CA ASN A 350 -22.55 -11.69 5.39
C ASN A 350 -21.68 -11.03 4.31
N ILE A 351 -21.88 -9.71 4.12
CA ILE A 351 -21.11 -8.90 3.16
C ILE A 351 -20.29 -7.89 3.95
N ALA A 352 -18.97 -7.93 3.78
CA ALA A 352 -18.03 -7.06 4.50
C ALA A 352 -17.60 -5.90 3.62
N VAL A 353 -17.96 -4.67 4.03
CA VAL A 353 -17.46 -3.43 3.43
C VAL A 353 -16.96 -2.52 4.55
N ARG A 354 -16.20 -1.51 4.20
CA ARG A 354 -15.68 -0.56 5.18
C ARG A 354 -16.48 0.74 5.13
N VAL A 355 -16.58 1.43 6.28
CA VAL A 355 -17.22 2.75 6.35
C VAL A 355 -16.32 3.71 7.12
N GLY A 356 -16.45 5.00 6.83
CA GLY A 356 -15.75 6.06 7.52
C GLY A 356 -14.98 6.96 6.55
N HIS A 357 -13.90 7.55 7.03
CA HIS A 357 -13.06 8.44 6.21
C HIS A 357 -11.85 7.75 5.59
N HIS A 358 -11.68 6.45 5.83
CA HIS A 358 -10.66 5.60 5.18
C HIS A 358 -9.23 6.12 5.36
N CYS A 359 -8.96 6.78 6.50
CA CYS A 359 -7.67 7.41 6.81
C CYS A 359 -7.25 8.42 5.74
N ALA A 360 -8.24 9.14 5.16
CA ALA A 360 -8.02 10.13 4.10
C ALA A 360 -8.99 11.32 4.29
N GLN A 361 -8.95 11.93 5.48
CA GLN A 361 -9.90 13.00 5.83
C GLN A 361 -9.83 14.21 4.87
N PRO A 362 -8.64 14.68 4.43
CA PRO A 362 -8.64 15.79 3.46
C PRO A 362 -9.37 15.45 2.16
N LEU A 363 -9.20 14.22 1.66
CA LEU A 363 -9.91 13.80 0.44
C LEU A 363 -11.43 13.75 0.68
N LEU A 364 -11.87 13.20 1.82
CA LEU A 364 -13.30 13.16 2.16
C LEU A 364 -13.89 14.57 2.23
N SER A 365 -13.13 15.54 2.80
CA SER A 365 -13.54 16.96 2.83
C SER A 365 -13.70 17.51 1.41
N LYS A 366 -12.77 17.18 0.52
CA LYS A 366 -12.86 17.60 -0.89
C LYS A 366 -14.10 17.01 -1.57
N LEU A 367 -14.50 15.79 -1.21
CA LEU A 367 -15.71 15.15 -1.74
C LEU A 367 -17.01 15.68 -1.09
N ASN A 368 -16.90 16.56 -0.11
CA ASN A 368 -18.01 17.08 0.70
C ASN A 368 -18.70 15.97 1.49
N GLU A 369 -17.92 15.01 1.97
CA GLU A 369 -18.43 13.87 2.76
C GLU A 369 -17.68 13.80 4.08
N THR A 370 -18.37 13.36 5.13
CA THR A 370 -17.72 13.03 6.40
C THR A 370 -17.39 11.55 6.49
N ALA A 371 -18.16 10.72 5.77
CA ALA A 371 -17.96 9.28 5.72
C ALA A 371 -18.56 8.74 4.44
N THR A 372 -17.97 7.66 3.94
CA THR A 372 -18.50 6.89 2.81
C THR A 372 -18.51 5.41 3.17
N ALA A 373 -19.29 4.62 2.45
CA ALA A 373 -19.08 3.19 2.37
C ALA A 373 -18.05 2.94 1.28
N ARG A 374 -17.22 1.92 1.45
CA ARG A 374 -16.20 1.58 0.45
C ARG A 374 -16.20 0.07 0.25
N LEU A 375 -16.41 -0.35 -0.98
CA LEU A 375 -16.13 -1.73 -1.37
C LEU A 375 -14.76 -1.78 -2.05
N SER A 376 -14.06 -2.87 -1.87
CA SER A 376 -12.79 -3.09 -2.55
C SER A 376 -12.63 -4.57 -2.88
N THR A 377 -12.40 -4.87 -4.16
CA THR A 377 -12.26 -6.23 -4.67
C THR A 377 -10.80 -6.66 -4.73
N TYR A 378 -10.58 -7.97 -4.82
CA TYR A 378 -9.27 -8.51 -5.11
C TYR A 378 -9.42 -9.83 -5.89
N LEU A 379 -8.32 -10.52 -6.09
CA LEU A 379 -8.19 -11.63 -7.05
C LEU A 379 -9.15 -12.81 -6.78
N TYR A 380 -9.61 -13.01 -5.55
CA TYR A 380 -10.57 -14.09 -5.22
C TYR A 380 -12.04 -13.66 -5.31
N ASN A 381 -12.32 -12.40 -5.58
CA ASN A 381 -13.71 -11.93 -5.77
C ASN A 381 -14.17 -12.20 -7.20
N ASP A 382 -15.48 -12.32 -7.37
CA ASP A 382 -16.11 -12.61 -8.67
C ASP A 382 -17.40 -11.82 -8.86
N GLU A 383 -18.03 -12.03 -10.01
CA GLU A 383 -19.28 -11.37 -10.36
C GLU A 383 -20.41 -11.76 -9.40
N GLN A 384 -20.40 -12.98 -8.86
CA GLN A 384 -21.42 -13.42 -7.91
C GLN A 384 -21.35 -12.60 -6.61
N ASP A 385 -20.12 -12.26 -6.16
CA ASP A 385 -19.93 -11.38 -4.99
C ASP A 385 -20.60 -10.02 -5.25
N ILE A 386 -20.42 -9.47 -6.44
CA ILE A 386 -21.00 -8.17 -6.82
C ILE A 386 -22.53 -8.27 -6.93
N ASP A 387 -23.04 -9.36 -7.51
CA ASP A 387 -24.49 -9.57 -7.63
C ASP A 387 -25.15 -9.67 -6.24
N LYS A 388 -24.51 -10.40 -5.31
CA LYS A 388 -25.00 -10.49 -3.92
C LYS A 388 -25.02 -9.11 -3.25
N LEU A 389 -23.95 -8.32 -3.43
CA LEU A 389 -23.91 -6.95 -2.91
C LEU A 389 -25.06 -6.12 -3.48
N CYS A 390 -25.24 -6.13 -4.80
CA CYS A 390 -26.25 -5.29 -5.45
C CYS A 390 -27.67 -5.70 -5.03
N LYS A 391 -27.91 -6.99 -4.90
CA LYS A 391 -29.21 -7.50 -4.40
C LYS A 391 -29.46 -6.98 -2.97
N ALA A 392 -28.47 -7.12 -2.08
CA ALA A 392 -28.58 -6.65 -0.70
C ALA A 392 -28.81 -5.13 -0.65
N LEU A 393 -28.06 -4.36 -1.45
CA LEU A 393 -28.24 -2.90 -1.49
C LEU A 393 -29.67 -2.51 -1.91
N ASN A 394 -30.22 -3.17 -2.93
CA ASN A 394 -31.57 -2.87 -3.37
C ASN A 394 -32.61 -3.20 -2.29
N GLU A 395 -32.44 -4.32 -1.57
CA GLU A 395 -33.33 -4.70 -0.47
C GLU A 395 -33.24 -3.70 0.68
N ILE A 396 -32.02 -3.28 1.05
CA ILE A 396 -31.79 -2.29 2.11
C ILE A 396 -32.43 -0.94 1.72
N ILE A 397 -32.22 -0.48 0.49
CA ILE A 397 -32.81 0.78 0.01
C ILE A 397 -34.35 0.72 0.08
N SER A 398 -34.94 -0.39 -0.30
CA SER A 398 -36.41 -0.52 -0.24
C SER A 398 -36.94 -0.50 1.19
N TYR A 399 -36.16 -0.92 2.15
CA TYR A 399 -36.51 -0.85 3.57
C TYR A 399 -36.54 0.63 4.07
N PHE A 400 -35.70 1.48 3.53
CA PHE A 400 -35.64 2.90 3.89
C PHE A 400 -36.47 3.82 3.00
N UNK A 401 -36.89 3.28 2.07
CA UNK A 401 -37.68 3.93 1.07
C UNK A 401 -39.01 4.37 1.38
#